data_6143aa028dbac07b3850304e5feb290f
#
_entry.id   6143aa028dbac07b3850304e5feb290f
#
_cell.length_a   1.000
_cell.length_b   1.000
_cell.length_c   1.000
_cell.angle_alpha   90.00
_cell.angle_beta   90.00
_cell.angle_gamma   90.00
#
_symmetry.space_group_name_H-M   'P 1'
#
loop_
_entity.id
_entity.type
_entity.pdbx_description
1 polymer ?
#
loop_
_entity_poly.entity_id
_entity_poly.type
_entity_poly.pdbx_seq_one_letter_code
_entity_poly.pdbx_strand_id
1 'polypeptide(L)'
;MRKGAIVRLIVIALLAAAAATAVALFIPWLPPVRSKEAERIDFVFWVVVAICIAVFAVVAAITIYSVVTFRARPDDDSDGPPIHGHTTLEIVWTVVPAILVTSITIVSAIVLSQNGRAGTNPLRIGVMGEQFAWTFTYPNGQSYPSLHLPGTPKAAEQTRPAPPLQQSDASVLS
;
A
#
# COMPACT_ATOMS: atom_id res chain seq x y z
N MET A 1 28.48 -16.94 18.29
CA MET A 1 27.26 -17.75 18.03
C MET A 1 27.64 -19.08 17.40
N ARG A 2 27.07 -20.21 17.85
CA ARG A 2 27.34 -21.52 17.21
C ARG A 2 26.80 -21.50 15.79
N LYS A 3 27.60 -21.99 14.81
CA LYS A 3 27.20 -22.04 13.39
C LYS A 3 25.79 -22.63 13.16
N GLY A 4 25.40 -23.62 13.98
CA GLY A 4 24.05 -24.22 13.93
C GLY A 4 22.90 -23.28 14.34
N ALA A 5 23.14 -22.30 15.22
CA ALA A 5 22.13 -21.32 15.61
C ALA A 5 21.82 -20.34 14.46
N ILE A 6 22.86 -19.88 13.79
CA ILE A 6 22.72 -19.01 12.63
C ILE A 6 21.96 -19.70 11.49
N VAL A 7 22.32 -20.96 11.21
CA VAL A 7 21.63 -21.74 10.18
C VAL A 7 20.14 -21.90 10.50
N ARG A 8 19.78 -22.21 11.74
CA ARG A 8 18.36 -22.33 12.16
C ARG A 8 17.62 -21.00 11.98
N LEU A 9 18.21 -19.88 12.39
CA LEU A 9 17.62 -18.56 12.20
C LEU A 9 17.36 -18.24 10.72
N ILE A 10 18.34 -18.52 9.86
CA ILE A 10 18.21 -18.29 8.41
C ILE A 10 17.10 -19.16 7.83
N VAL A 11 17.04 -20.43 8.18
CA VAL A 11 15.99 -21.35 7.69
C VAL A 11 14.61 -20.88 8.12
N ILE A 12 14.43 -20.50 9.37
CA ILE A 12 13.13 -19.98 9.87
C ILE A 12 12.76 -18.68 9.15
N ALA A 13 13.72 -17.76 8.97
CA ALA A 13 13.49 -16.52 8.24
C ALA A 13 13.06 -16.77 6.78
N LEU A 14 13.72 -17.69 6.09
CA LEU A 14 13.37 -18.05 4.70
C LEU A 14 11.99 -18.69 4.60
N LEU A 15 11.62 -19.56 5.53
CA LEU A 15 10.29 -20.18 5.57
C LEU A 15 9.21 -19.13 5.84
N ALA A 16 9.44 -18.21 6.79
CA ALA A 16 8.54 -17.13 7.09
C ALA A 16 8.37 -16.16 5.89
N ALA A 17 9.48 -15.81 5.22
CA ALA A 17 9.46 -15.00 4.02
C ALA A 17 8.70 -15.69 2.88
N ALA A 18 8.93 -16.98 2.66
CA ALA A 18 8.24 -17.75 1.63
C ALA A 18 6.72 -17.82 1.88
N ALA A 19 6.31 -18.07 3.13
CA ALA A 19 4.90 -18.08 3.51
C ALA A 19 4.23 -16.70 3.31
N ALA A 20 4.89 -15.63 3.76
CA ALA A 20 4.38 -14.27 3.58
C ALA A 20 4.31 -13.86 2.10
N THR A 21 5.31 -14.24 1.30
CA THR A 21 5.31 -14.01 -0.15
C THR A 21 4.19 -14.78 -0.84
N ALA A 22 3.97 -16.04 -0.44
CA ALA A 22 2.84 -16.81 -0.97
C ALA A 22 1.51 -16.10 -0.70
N VAL A 23 1.26 -15.67 0.54
CA VAL A 23 0.05 -14.91 0.89
C VAL A 23 -0.07 -13.63 0.06
N ALA A 24 1.04 -12.88 -0.10
CA ALA A 24 1.05 -11.65 -0.87
C ALA A 24 0.71 -11.86 -2.36
N LEU A 25 1.13 -12.98 -2.95
CA LEU A 25 0.93 -13.27 -4.38
C LEU A 25 -0.42 -13.93 -4.68
N PHE A 26 -0.96 -14.73 -3.75
CA PHE A 26 -2.23 -15.43 -3.96
C PHE A 26 -3.46 -14.56 -3.77
N ILE A 27 -3.34 -13.42 -3.08
CA ILE A 27 -4.47 -12.51 -2.84
C ILE A 27 -4.42 -11.38 -3.87
N PRO A 28 -5.48 -11.14 -4.66
CA PRO A 28 -5.55 -9.99 -5.57
C PRO A 28 -5.85 -8.71 -4.78
N TRP A 29 -4.81 -8.08 -4.24
CA TRP A 29 -4.92 -6.86 -3.41
C TRP A 29 -5.38 -5.64 -4.19
N LEU A 30 -4.97 -5.53 -5.44
CA LEU A 30 -5.19 -4.37 -6.28
C LEU A 30 -6.01 -4.73 -7.51
N PRO A 31 -6.88 -3.81 -7.97
CA PRO A 31 -7.59 -3.99 -9.23
C PRO A 31 -6.60 -3.97 -10.41
N PRO A 32 -7.00 -4.50 -11.59
CA PRO A 32 -6.12 -4.47 -12.77
C PRO A 32 -5.75 -3.04 -13.17
N VAL A 33 -4.47 -2.83 -13.43
CA VAL A 33 -3.92 -1.54 -13.83
C VAL A 33 -4.58 -1.05 -15.13
N ARG A 34 -5.15 0.17 -15.11
CA ARG A 34 -5.84 0.79 -16.25
C ARG A 34 -5.32 2.20 -16.57
N SER A 35 -4.40 2.73 -15.76
CA SER A 35 -3.82 4.06 -15.96
C SER A 35 -2.35 4.07 -15.57
N LYS A 36 -1.61 5.09 -16.04
CA LYS A 36 -0.20 5.31 -15.63
C LYS A 36 -0.06 5.64 -14.15
N GLU A 37 -1.07 6.30 -13.59
CA GLU A 37 -1.14 6.63 -12.18
C GLU A 37 -1.29 5.36 -11.33
N ALA A 38 -2.13 4.43 -11.76
CA ALA A 38 -2.30 3.13 -11.13
C ALA A 38 -0.99 2.31 -11.14
N GLU A 39 -0.25 2.32 -12.25
CA GLU A 39 1.05 1.62 -12.36
C GLU A 39 2.07 2.14 -11.33
N ARG A 40 2.12 3.46 -11.10
CA ARG A 40 3.00 4.05 -10.10
C ARG A 40 2.59 3.69 -8.67
N ILE A 41 1.28 3.64 -8.41
CA ILE A 41 0.74 3.24 -7.11
C ILE A 41 1.06 1.77 -6.86
N ASP A 42 0.86 0.90 -7.84
CA ASP A 42 1.22 -0.52 -7.79
C ASP A 42 2.69 -0.72 -7.44
N PHE A 43 3.57 0.01 -8.10
CA PHE A 43 5.00 -0.06 -7.81
C PHE A 43 5.30 0.26 -6.34
N VAL A 44 4.77 1.37 -5.81
CA VAL A 44 4.96 1.76 -4.40
C VAL A 44 4.39 0.71 -3.46
N PHE A 45 3.19 0.20 -3.75
CA PHE A 45 2.55 -0.85 -2.97
C PHE A 45 3.46 -2.09 -2.86
N TRP A 46 3.97 -2.61 -3.99
CA TRP A 46 4.82 -3.80 -3.98
C TRP A 46 6.17 -3.58 -3.31
N VAL A 47 6.74 -2.37 -3.41
CA VAL A 47 7.95 -2.01 -2.65
C VAL A 47 7.69 -2.06 -1.14
N VAL A 48 6.57 -1.51 -0.69
CA VAL A 48 6.17 -1.55 0.74
C VAL A 48 5.92 -2.98 1.18
N VAL A 49 5.20 -3.79 0.39
CA VAL A 49 4.97 -5.21 0.69
C VAL A 49 6.28 -5.99 0.82
N ALA A 50 7.24 -5.77 -0.08
CA ALA A 50 8.55 -6.42 0.00
C ALA A 50 9.31 -6.07 1.30
N ILE A 51 9.29 -4.78 1.70
CA ILE A 51 9.87 -4.33 2.96
C ILE A 51 9.16 -4.99 4.14
N CYS A 52 7.83 -5.03 4.14
CA CYS A 52 7.04 -5.67 5.19
C CYS A 52 7.36 -7.17 5.32
N ILE A 53 7.51 -7.89 4.20
CA ILE A 53 7.89 -9.31 4.21
C ILE A 53 9.28 -9.49 4.82
N ALA A 54 10.26 -8.65 4.47
CA ALA A 54 11.60 -8.71 5.02
C ALA A 54 11.61 -8.50 6.53
N VAL A 55 10.94 -7.46 7.01
CA VAL A 55 10.83 -7.15 8.45
C VAL A 55 10.10 -8.28 9.18
N PHE A 56 8.97 -8.75 8.65
CA PHE A 56 8.21 -9.86 9.22
C PHE A 56 9.06 -11.13 9.34
N ALA A 57 9.82 -11.48 8.30
CA ALA A 57 10.68 -12.67 8.31
C ALA A 57 11.74 -12.61 9.41
N VAL A 58 12.38 -11.45 9.60
CA VAL A 58 13.38 -11.24 10.66
C VAL A 58 12.75 -11.37 12.04
N VAL A 59 11.64 -10.68 12.27
CA VAL A 59 10.95 -10.70 13.58
C VAL A 59 10.43 -12.10 13.89
N ALA A 60 9.78 -12.77 12.93
CA ALA A 60 9.29 -14.13 13.09
C ALA A 60 10.43 -15.12 13.39
N ALA A 61 11.56 -15.00 12.69
CA ALA A 61 12.72 -15.86 12.91
C ALA A 61 13.29 -15.69 14.30
N ILE A 62 13.47 -14.46 14.77
CA ILE A 62 13.98 -14.19 16.12
C ILE A 62 13.00 -14.70 17.18
N THR A 63 11.72 -14.44 17.00
CA THR A 63 10.68 -14.84 17.96
C THR A 63 10.57 -16.37 18.05
N ILE A 64 10.43 -17.06 16.92
CA ILE A 64 10.31 -18.52 16.89
C ILE A 64 11.57 -19.17 17.43
N TYR A 65 12.75 -18.69 17.01
CA TYR A 65 14.02 -19.20 17.52
C TYR A 65 14.13 -19.05 19.04
N SER A 66 13.74 -17.88 19.57
CA SER A 66 13.81 -17.59 21.00
C SER A 66 12.87 -18.50 21.80
N VAL A 67 11.62 -18.64 21.35
CA VAL A 67 10.63 -19.50 22.01
C VAL A 67 11.06 -20.96 22.03
N VAL A 68 11.61 -21.45 20.91
CA VAL A 68 12.03 -22.86 20.80
C VAL A 68 13.32 -23.13 21.57
N THR A 69 14.27 -22.18 21.54
CA THR A 69 15.62 -22.42 22.10
C THR A 69 15.71 -22.13 23.60
N PHE A 70 14.97 -21.11 24.06
CA PHE A 70 15.04 -20.64 25.46
C PHE A 70 13.81 -21.01 26.30
N ARG A 71 13.06 -22.00 25.84
CA ARG A 71 11.93 -22.52 26.63
C ARG A 71 12.43 -23.09 27.96
N ALA A 72 11.93 -22.53 29.05
CA ALA A 72 12.22 -23.05 30.41
C ALA A 72 11.73 -24.50 30.54
N ARG A 73 12.48 -25.32 31.32
CA ARG A 73 12.03 -26.66 31.68
C ARG A 73 10.99 -26.56 32.80
N PRO A 74 10.06 -27.50 32.93
CA PRO A 74 9.01 -27.46 33.96
C PRO A 74 9.54 -27.39 35.40
N ASP A 75 10.78 -27.85 35.63
CA ASP A 75 11.40 -27.92 36.97
C ASP A 75 12.53 -26.88 37.13
N ASP A 76 12.60 -25.88 36.29
CA ASP A 76 13.64 -24.85 36.32
C ASP A 76 13.09 -23.56 36.97
N ASP A 77 13.26 -23.44 38.28
CA ASP A 77 12.90 -22.26 39.07
C ASP A 77 14.05 -21.24 39.16
N SER A 78 15.07 -21.36 38.29
CA SER A 78 16.20 -20.43 38.28
C SER A 78 15.81 -19.08 37.72
N ASP A 79 16.23 -18.00 38.37
CA ASP A 79 16.11 -16.66 37.85
C ASP A 79 16.93 -16.52 36.56
N GLY A 80 16.36 -15.83 35.57
CA GLY A 80 17.05 -15.56 34.32
C GLY A 80 18.32 -14.74 34.54
N PRO A 81 19.33 -14.84 33.64
CA PRO A 81 20.56 -14.08 33.80
C PRO A 81 20.26 -12.56 33.78
N PRO A 82 20.90 -11.76 34.65
CA PRO A 82 20.68 -10.33 34.77
C PRO A 82 21.28 -9.63 33.50
N ILE A 83 20.50 -9.59 32.45
CA ILE A 83 20.90 -8.92 31.18
C ILE A 83 20.38 -7.50 31.25
N HIS A 84 21.28 -6.54 31.27
CA HIS A 84 20.98 -5.12 31.08
C HIS A 84 21.07 -4.76 29.61
N GLY A 85 20.38 -3.70 29.17
CA GLY A 85 20.27 -3.28 27.77
C GLY A 85 21.56 -3.29 26.96
N HIS A 86 21.43 -3.24 25.63
CA HIS A 86 22.55 -3.21 24.71
C HIS A 86 22.41 -2.00 23.78
N THR A 87 23.07 -0.91 24.12
CA THR A 87 22.94 0.39 23.44
C THR A 87 23.07 0.32 21.91
N THR A 88 24.00 -0.51 21.40
CA THR A 88 24.13 -0.68 19.94
C THR A 88 22.87 -1.28 19.31
N LEU A 89 22.25 -2.29 19.95
CA LEU A 89 21.00 -2.86 19.46
C LEU A 89 19.86 -1.84 19.54
N GLU A 90 19.81 -1.05 20.59
CA GLU A 90 18.79 0.00 20.79
C GLU A 90 18.86 1.04 19.66
N ILE A 91 20.08 1.49 19.34
CA ILE A 91 20.29 2.42 18.22
C ILE A 91 19.86 1.76 16.89
N VAL A 92 20.26 0.52 16.62
CA VAL A 92 19.97 -0.16 15.36
C VAL A 92 18.46 -0.31 15.15
N TRP A 93 17.71 -0.81 16.13
CA TRP A 93 16.28 -1.00 15.97
C TRP A 93 15.46 0.29 15.97
N THR A 94 16.03 1.41 16.38
CA THR A 94 15.42 2.73 16.27
C THR A 94 15.72 3.37 14.91
N VAL A 95 16.99 3.35 14.50
CA VAL A 95 17.46 4.06 13.30
C VAL A 95 17.02 3.36 12.01
N VAL A 96 17.09 2.03 11.97
CA VAL A 96 16.72 1.28 10.75
C VAL A 96 15.25 1.50 10.37
N PRO A 97 14.26 1.32 11.25
CA PRO A 97 12.87 1.63 10.92
C PRO A 97 12.64 3.11 10.59
N ALA A 98 13.31 4.04 11.27
CA ALA A 98 13.19 5.46 10.99
C ALA A 98 13.64 5.80 9.55
N ILE A 99 14.77 5.25 9.10
CA ILE A 99 15.26 5.41 7.73
C ILE A 99 14.27 4.81 6.72
N LEU A 100 13.76 3.59 6.99
CA LEU A 100 12.79 2.93 6.11
C LEU A 100 11.51 3.76 5.95
N VAL A 101 10.91 4.19 7.06
CA VAL A 101 9.68 5.00 7.03
C VAL A 101 9.91 6.32 6.31
N THR A 102 11.01 7.01 6.59
CA THR A 102 11.36 8.26 5.91
C THR A 102 11.51 8.04 4.40
N SER A 103 12.19 6.98 3.99
CA SER A 103 12.38 6.66 2.57
C SER A 103 11.03 6.38 1.86
N ILE A 104 10.16 5.60 2.48
CA ILE A 104 8.82 5.33 1.95
C ILE A 104 8.01 6.62 1.84
N THR A 105 8.07 7.48 2.84
CA THR A 105 7.36 8.77 2.85
C THR A 105 7.81 9.66 1.70
N ILE A 106 9.11 9.76 1.46
CA ILE A 106 9.67 10.55 0.35
C ILE A 106 9.20 9.99 -1.00
N VAL A 107 9.31 8.68 -1.21
CA VAL A 107 8.87 8.05 -2.47
C VAL A 107 7.36 8.25 -2.68
N SER A 108 6.55 8.07 -1.65
CA SER A 108 5.10 8.28 -1.72
C SER A 108 4.73 9.71 -2.04
N ALA A 109 5.43 10.70 -1.45
CA ALA A 109 5.22 12.12 -1.73
C ALA A 109 5.57 12.47 -3.19
N ILE A 110 6.66 11.91 -3.73
CA ILE A 110 7.04 12.08 -5.14
C ILE A 110 5.97 11.52 -6.06
N VAL A 111 5.50 10.29 -5.82
CA VAL A 111 4.46 9.65 -6.64
C VAL A 111 3.14 10.42 -6.56
N LEU A 112 2.74 10.87 -5.37
CA LEU A 112 1.56 11.69 -5.18
C LEU A 112 1.64 13.01 -5.98
N SER A 113 2.78 13.69 -5.90
CA SER A 113 3.04 14.92 -6.67
C SER A 113 2.98 14.68 -8.19
N GLN A 114 3.47 13.54 -8.66
CA GLN A 114 3.41 13.17 -10.08
C GLN A 114 1.98 12.84 -10.54
N ASN A 115 1.20 12.18 -9.70
CA ASN A 115 -0.17 11.80 -10.01
C ASN A 115 -1.13 13.01 -10.00
N GLY A 116 -0.82 14.07 -9.26
CA GLY A 116 -1.58 15.31 -9.26
C GLY A 116 -1.36 16.21 -10.49
N ARG A 117 -0.37 15.88 -11.35
CA ARG A 117 -0.08 16.68 -12.54
C ARG A 117 -0.87 16.20 -13.74
N ALA A 118 -1.63 17.09 -14.36
CA ALA A 118 -2.26 16.82 -15.64
C ALA A 118 -1.20 16.55 -16.71
N GLY A 119 -1.47 15.57 -17.61
CA GLY A 119 -0.61 15.29 -18.75
C GLY A 119 -0.60 16.43 -19.79
N THR A 120 0.26 16.33 -20.80
CA THR A 120 0.43 17.35 -21.85
C THR A 120 -0.82 17.60 -22.71
N ASN A 121 -1.75 16.65 -22.74
CA ASN A 121 -3.05 16.80 -23.42
C ASN A 121 -4.14 16.16 -22.58
N PRO A 122 -4.56 16.81 -21.47
CA PRO A 122 -5.52 16.23 -20.54
C PRO A 122 -6.93 16.24 -21.14
N LEU A 123 -7.61 15.10 -21.06
CA LEU A 123 -9.04 15.03 -21.35
C LEU A 123 -9.80 15.59 -20.13
N ARG A 124 -10.49 16.70 -20.31
CA ARG A 124 -11.33 17.29 -19.27
C ARG A 124 -12.72 16.66 -19.32
N ILE A 125 -13.10 16.00 -18.25
CA ILE A 125 -14.43 15.39 -18.09
C ILE A 125 -15.12 16.11 -16.94
N GLY A 126 -16.30 16.70 -17.20
CA GLY A 126 -17.16 17.23 -16.15
C GLY A 126 -17.81 16.06 -15.40
N VAL A 127 -17.70 16.05 -14.09
CA VAL A 127 -18.34 15.04 -13.24
C VAL A 127 -19.32 15.71 -12.33
N MET A 128 -20.60 15.35 -12.45
CA MET A 128 -21.68 15.82 -11.56
C MET A 128 -22.18 14.65 -10.73
N GLY A 129 -22.11 14.80 -9.41
CA GLY A 129 -22.64 13.83 -8.45
C GLY A 129 -24.03 14.25 -8.00
N GLU A 130 -25.01 13.39 -8.19
CA GLU A 130 -26.36 13.53 -7.65
C GLU A 130 -26.63 12.36 -6.69
N GLN A 131 -27.70 12.43 -5.93
CA GLN A 131 -28.05 11.37 -4.99
C GLN A 131 -28.26 10.06 -5.78
N PHE A 132 -27.35 9.09 -5.52
CA PHE A 132 -27.24 7.74 -6.13
C PHE A 132 -26.83 7.68 -7.60
N ALA A 133 -26.45 8.79 -8.24
CA ALA A 133 -26.01 8.80 -9.64
C ALA A 133 -24.86 9.76 -9.89
N TRP A 134 -24.00 9.41 -10.86
CA TRP A 134 -22.92 10.26 -11.35
C TRP A 134 -23.11 10.47 -12.85
N THR A 135 -22.99 11.71 -13.30
CA THR A 135 -23.03 12.04 -14.74
C THR A 135 -21.67 12.50 -15.19
N PHE A 136 -21.15 11.90 -16.24
CA PHE A 136 -19.87 12.22 -16.86
C PHE A 136 -20.10 12.96 -18.18
N THR A 137 -19.67 14.21 -18.26
CA THR A 137 -19.81 15.05 -19.45
C THR A 137 -18.46 15.20 -20.14
N TYR A 138 -18.37 14.74 -21.37
CA TYR A 138 -17.17 14.84 -22.20
C TYR A 138 -17.10 16.15 -22.99
N PRO A 139 -15.91 16.57 -23.48
CA PRO A 139 -15.74 17.82 -24.24
C PRO A 139 -16.55 17.90 -25.54
N ASN A 140 -16.95 16.76 -26.09
CA ASN A 140 -17.83 16.68 -27.27
C ASN A 140 -19.31 16.90 -26.93
N GLY A 141 -19.66 17.25 -25.68
CA GLY A 141 -21.00 17.46 -25.22
C GLY A 141 -21.81 16.21 -24.89
N GLN A 142 -21.21 15.02 -25.04
CA GLN A 142 -21.88 13.76 -24.67
C GLN A 142 -21.84 13.56 -23.16
N SER A 143 -22.96 13.15 -22.57
CA SER A 143 -23.08 12.86 -21.15
C SER A 143 -23.51 11.40 -20.93
N TYR A 144 -22.83 10.73 -19.97
CA TYR A 144 -23.09 9.34 -19.62
C TYR A 144 -23.35 9.22 -18.14
N PRO A 145 -24.49 8.64 -17.72
CA PRO A 145 -24.75 8.35 -16.31
C PRO A 145 -23.97 7.09 -15.85
N SER A 146 -23.59 7.06 -14.60
CA SER A 146 -22.91 5.89 -13.98
C SER A 146 -23.85 4.72 -13.74
N LEU A 147 -25.14 4.99 -13.59
CA LEU A 147 -26.16 4.00 -13.33
C LEU A 147 -27.15 3.97 -14.50
N HIS A 148 -27.26 2.85 -15.17
CA HIS A 148 -28.33 2.60 -16.11
C HIS A 148 -29.53 2.02 -15.37
N LEU A 149 -30.51 2.85 -15.04
CA LEU A 149 -31.75 2.36 -14.44
C LEU A 149 -32.54 1.58 -15.51
N PRO A 150 -32.95 0.31 -15.23
CA PRO A 150 -33.80 -0.44 -16.12
C PRO A 150 -35.11 0.34 -16.37
N GLY A 151 -35.37 0.69 -17.64
CA GLY A 151 -36.61 1.39 -18.02
C GLY A 151 -36.42 2.86 -18.49
N THR A 152 -35.24 3.45 -18.36
CA THR A 152 -34.97 4.75 -19.00
C THR A 152 -34.61 4.55 -20.47
N PRO A 153 -35.31 5.18 -21.42
CA PRO A 153 -34.96 5.07 -22.82
C PRO A 153 -33.58 5.64 -23.09
N LYS A 154 -32.67 4.81 -23.65
CA LYS A 154 -31.32 5.20 -24.03
C LYS A 154 -31.20 6.46 -24.94
N ALA A 155 -32.28 6.81 -25.64
CA ALA A 155 -32.31 7.90 -26.59
C ALA A 155 -32.68 9.26 -25.99
N ALA A 156 -33.42 9.32 -24.90
CA ALA A 156 -33.86 10.59 -24.32
C ALA A 156 -32.79 11.29 -23.52
N GLU A 157 -31.76 10.58 -23.06
CA GLU A 157 -30.71 11.10 -22.21
C GLU A 157 -29.51 11.65 -23.02
N GLN A 158 -29.35 11.21 -24.25
CA GLN A 158 -28.30 11.72 -25.15
C GLN A 158 -28.58 13.11 -25.71
N THR A 159 -29.79 13.66 -25.49
CA THR A 159 -30.25 14.92 -26.08
C THR A 159 -30.39 16.06 -25.05
N ARG A 160 -30.06 15.81 -23.78
CA ARG A 160 -30.09 16.90 -22.79
C ARG A 160 -28.85 17.77 -23.00
N PRO A 161 -28.98 19.06 -23.36
CA PRO A 161 -27.84 19.95 -23.43
C PRO A 161 -27.17 19.98 -22.06
N ALA A 162 -25.85 19.76 -22.04
CA ALA A 162 -25.08 19.83 -20.82
C ALA A 162 -25.32 21.20 -20.15
N PRO A 163 -25.60 21.24 -18.84
CA PRO A 163 -25.61 22.50 -18.12
C PRO A 163 -24.25 23.18 -18.31
N PRO A 164 -24.19 24.52 -18.41
CA PRO A 164 -22.94 25.24 -18.56
C PRO A 164 -22.02 24.84 -17.42
N LEU A 165 -20.79 24.41 -17.78
CA LEU A 165 -19.76 24.06 -16.80
C LEU A 165 -19.59 25.27 -15.87
N GLN A 166 -20.06 25.18 -14.63
CA GLN A 166 -19.64 26.11 -13.59
C GLN A 166 -18.14 25.90 -13.43
N GLN A 167 -17.36 26.84 -13.94
CA GLN A 167 -15.98 26.98 -13.57
C GLN A 167 -15.95 27.22 -12.04
N SER A 168 -15.82 26.15 -11.28
CA SER A 168 -15.34 26.28 -9.90
C SER A 168 -13.92 26.80 -10.03
N ASP A 169 -13.75 28.04 -9.61
CA ASP A 169 -12.47 28.72 -9.60
C ASP A 169 -11.40 27.83 -8.99
N ALA A 170 -10.45 27.42 -9.84
CA ALA A 170 -9.25 26.72 -9.44
C ALA A 170 -8.26 27.61 -8.67
N SER A 171 -8.78 28.63 -7.97
CA SER A 171 -8.02 29.65 -7.24
C SER A 171 -7.89 29.37 -5.73
N VAL A 172 -8.16 28.16 -5.25
CA VAL A 172 -8.08 27.86 -3.80
C VAL A 172 -6.90 26.95 -3.44
N LEU A 173 -5.98 26.67 -4.36
CA LEU A 173 -4.72 25.97 -4.02
C LEU A 173 -3.54 26.67 -4.71
N SER A 174 -3.21 27.87 -4.24
CA SER A 174 -1.88 28.46 -4.37
C SER A 174 -1.18 28.48 -3.01
#